data_483cdda720a79297c2bfaea80c15c91d
#
_entry.id   483cdda720a79297c2bfaea80c15c91d
#
_cell.length_a   1.000
_cell.length_b   1.000
_cell.length_c   1.000
_cell.angle_alpha   90.00
_cell.angle_beta   90.00
_cell.angle_gamma   90.00
#
_symmetry.space_group_name_H-M   'P 1'
#
loop_
_entity.id
_entity.type
_entity.pdbx_description
1 polymer ?
#
loop_
_entity_poly.entity_id
_entity_poly.type
_entity_poly.pdbx_seq_one_letter_code
_entity_poly.pdbx_strand_id
1 'polypeptide(L)'
;MRLAINGELLKVAGVTVEAVAAYDIILGAPEHPKGDANGYVLTLGGKKFFFAGVTECVDEIKALQDIDVAFMPMNIPLARMTPKAAADCTKILSPEVVYTYHFDQDWVRRLGNPDFTGSTLPGGLNVTESLDAFERELTGSGIEFRRGDWYPK
;
A
#
# COMPACT_ATOMS: atom_id res chain seq x y z
N MET A 1 0.53 21.93 16.07
CA MET A 1 0.50 20.83 15.09
C MET A 1 1.79 20.89 14.29
N ARG A 2 2.54 19.80 14.15
CA ARG A 2 3.75 19.73 13.34
C ARG A 2 3.45 18.83 12.13
N LEU A 3 3.78 19.31 10.95
CA LEU A 3 3.71 18.51 9.71
C LEU A 3 5.04 17.76 9.54
N ALA A 4 4.98 16.48 9.23
CA ALA A 4 6.14 15.71 8.79
C ALA A 4 6.37 15.95 7.29
N ILE A 5 7.61 16.18 6.91
CA ILE A 5 8.01 16.27 5.50
C ILE A 5 8.72 14.99 5.08
N ASN A 6 8.72 14.69 3.77
CA ASN A 6 9.39 13.48 3.25
C ASN A 6 10.84 13.41 3.73
N GLY A 7 11.27 12.24 4.21
CA GLY A 7 12.60 11.97 4.74
C GLY A 7 12.82 12.43 6.19
N GLU A 8 11.82 13.02 6.85
CA GLU A 8 11.94 13.46 8.22
C GLU A 8 11.82 12.30 9.21
N LEU A 9 12.72 12.27 10.20
CA LEU A 9 12.67 11.35 11.32
C LEU A 9 12.16 12.08 12.57
N LEU A 10 11.08 11.57 13.15
CA LEU A 10 10.41 12.15 14.30
C LEU A 10 10.36 11.16 15.45
N LYS A 11 10.24 11.69 16.68
CA LYS A 11 9.92 10.91 17.86
C LYS A 11 8.59 11.40 18.44
N VAL A 12 7.57 10.53 18.43
CA VAL A 12 6.22 10.85 18.89
C VAL A 12 5.78 9.84 19.92
N ALA A 13 5.51 10.27 21.15
CA ALA A 13 5.09 9.40 22.25
C ALA A 13 6.00 8.16 22.47
N GLY A 14 7.31 8.31 22.26
CA GLY A 14 8.27 7.22 22.40
C GLY A 14 8.44 6.31 21.17
N VAL A 15 7.62 6.50 20.15
CA VAL A 15 7.71 5.79 18.87
C VAL A 15 8.59 6.59 17.90
N THR A 16 9.51 5.93 17.20
CA THR A 16 10.23 6.54 16.09
C THR A 16 9.37 6.46 14.84
N VAL A 17 9.21 7.59 14.16
CA VAL A 17 8.40 7.75 12.94
C VAL A 17 9.28 8.33 11.86
N GLU A 18 9.44 7.62 10.76
CA GLU A 18 10.11 8.10 9.54
C GLU A 18 9.07 8.39 8.48
N ALA A 19 9.06 9.60 7.93
CA ALA A 19 8.18 9.99 6.84
C ALA A 19 8.82 9.61 5.50
N VAL A 20 8.15 8.74 4.74
CA VAL A 20 8.60 8.26 3.43
C VAL A 20 7.78 8.94 2.35
N ALA A 21 8.39 9.37 1.26
CA ALA A 21 7.65 9.99 0.15
C ALA A 21 6.62 9.01 -0.43
N ALA A 22 5.38 9.50 -0.61
CA ALA A 22 4.30 8.76 -1.24
C ALA A 22 3.77 9.58 -2.42
N TYR A 23 3.90 9.07 -3.66
CA TYR A 23 3.50 9.80 -4.86
C TYR A 23 3.30 8.87 -6.06
N ASP A 24 2.72 9.45 -7.12
CA ASP A 24 2.47 8.77 -8.39
C ASP A 24 3.61 9.03 -9.38
N ILE A 25 4.03 7.99 -10.10
CA ILE A 25 5.09 8.04 -11.11
C ILE A 25 4.61 7.80 -12.54
N ILE A 26 3.38 7.26 -12.73
CA ILE A 26 2.79 7.12 -14.06
C ILE A 26 2.53 8.51 -14.64
N LEU A 27 3.09 8.76 -15.83
CA LEU A 27 2.94 10.03 -16.54
C LEU A 27 1.48 10.28 -16.94
N GLY A 28 1.06 11.54 -16.84
CA GLY A 28 -0.19 12.00 -17.43
C GLY A 28 -1.13 12.78 -16.54
N ALA A 29 -1.26 12.46 -15.26
CA ALA A 29 -1.96 13.24 -14.24
C ALA A 29 -1.72 12.60 -12.88
N PRO A 30 -0.65 12.94 -12.16
CA PRO A 30 -0.47 12.45 -10.79
C PRO A 30 -1.58 13.05 -9.93
N GLU A 31 -2.38 12.19 -9.31
CA GLU A 31 -3.33 12.61 -8.28
C GLU A 31 -2.60 12.95 -6.97
N HIS A 32 -1.40 12.36 -6.80
CA HIS A 32 -0.53 12.58 -5.66
C HIS A 32 0.87 13.00 -6.16
N PRO A 33 1.13 14.30 -6.33
CA PRO A 33 2.46 14.81 -6.67
C PRO A 33 3.47 14.53 -5.56
N LYS A 34 4.74 14.40 -5.93
CA LYS A 34 5.82 14.25 -4.94
C LYS A 34 5.86 15.44 -3.99
N GLY A 35 5.85 15.18 -2.71
CA GLY A 35 5.89 16.18 -1.64
C GLY A 35 4.52 16.46 -0.97
N ASP A 36 3.41 16.02 -1.57
CA ASP A 36 2.07 16.28 -1.05
C ASP A 36 1.63 15.24 -0.01
N ALA A 37 2.17 14.02 -0.07
CA ALA A 37 1.78 12.92 0.81
C ALA A 37 2.99 12.17 1.38
N ASN A 38 2.75 11.46 2.48
CA ASN A 38 3.71 10.58 3.13
C ASN A 38 3.13 9.17 3.31
N GLY A 39 3.99 8.16 3.14
CA GLY A 39 3.95 6.94 3.91
C GLY A 39 4.76 7.09 5.19
N TYR A 40 4.74 6.09 6.06
CA TYR A 40 5.44 6.14 7.35
C TYR A 40 6.05 4.80 7.70
N VAL A 41 7.30 4.81 8.19
CA VAL A 41 7.87 3.68 8.93
C VAL A 41 7.78 3.99 10.43
N LEU A 42 7.07 3.14 11.17
CA LEU A 42 6.97 3.21 12.63
C LEU A 42 7.87 2.16 13.25
N THR A 43 8.81 2.56 14.12
CA THR A 43 9.58 1.60 14.92
C THR A 43 9.00 1.51 16.32
N LEU A 44 8.45 0.34 16.63
CA LEU A 44 7.79 0.04 17.90
C LEU A 44 8.22 -1.35 18.40
N GLY A 45 8.71 -1.42 19.63
CA GLY A 45 9.15 -2.69 20.23
C GLY A 45 10.27 -3.39 19.45
N GLY A 46 11.13 -2.64 18.75
CA GLY A 46 12.21 -3.18 17.93
C GLY A 46 11.77 -3.69 16.55
N LYS A 47 10.47 -3.59 16.21
CA LYS A 47 9.90 -3.95 14.92
C LYS A 47 9.58 -2.72 14.09
N LYS A 48 9.80 -2.81 12.76
CA LYS A 48 9.50 -1.75 11.79
C LYS A 48 8.22 -2.07 11.03
N PHE A 49 7.25 -1.18 11.13
CA PHE A 49 5.96 -1.24 10.45
C PHE A 49 5.91 -0.17 9.37
N PHE A 50 5.82 -0.56 8.12
CA PHE A 50 5.70 0.38 6.99
C PHE A 50 4.25 0.52 6.55
N PHE A 51 3.76 1.74 6.51
CA PHE A 51 2.46 2.15 5.98
C PHE A 51 2.71 3.00 4.73
N ALA A 52 2.47 2.45 3.57
CA ALA A 52 2.89 3.08 2.31
C ALA A 52 2.12 4.37 1.96
N GLY A 53 0.89 4.54 2.48
CA GLY A 53 -0.02 5.58 1.98
C GLY A 53 -0.60 5.20 0.61
N VAL A 54 -1.12 6.17 -0.13
CA VAL A 54 -1.54 5.95 -1.53
C VAL A 54 -0.39 6.38 -2.44
N THR A 55 0.33 5.42 -2.99
CA THR A 55 1.58 5.64 -3.74
C THR A 55 1.84 4.52 -4.72
N GLU A 56 2.64 4.78 -5.72
CA GLU A 56 3.28 3.74 -6.51
C GLU A 56 4.59 3.28 -5.85
N CYS A 57 5.27 2.29 -6.46
CA CYS A 57 6.55 1.77 -5.96
C CYS A 57 7.70 2.72 -6.30
N VAL A 58 7.79 3.81 -5.56
CA VAL A 58 8.81 4.86 -5.75
C VAL A 58 10.17 4.45 -5.21
N ASP A 59 11.23 5.15 -5.62
CA ASP A 59 12.60 4.78 -5.25
C ASP A 59 12.86 4.91 -3.74
N GLU A 60 12.20 5.84 -3.08
CA GLU A 60 12.26 6.00 -1.62
C GLU A 60 11.72 4.77 -0.89
N ILE A 61 10.65 4.15 -1.42
CA ILE A 61 10.10 2.90 -0.87
C ILE A 61 11.07 1.74 -1.13
N LYS A 62 11.60 1.62 -2.34
CA LYS A 62 12.57 0.56 -2.69
C LYS A 62 13.86 0.63 -1.87
N ALA A 63 14.22 1.80 -1.36
CA ALA A 63 15.39 2.01 -0.53
C ALA A 63 15.20 1.61 0.95
N LEU A 64 13.97 1.36 1.39
CA LEU A 64 13.70 0.93 2.77
C LEU A 64 14.34 -0.41 3.08
N GLN A 65 14.81 -0.57 4.33
CA GLN A 65 15.48 -1.78 4.79
C GLN A 65 14.89 -2.28 6.10
N ASP A 66 14.96 -3.60 6.30
CA ASP A 66 14.60 -4.26 7.55
C ASP A 66 13.13 -3.99 7.96
N ILE A 67 12.20 -4.03 7.01
CA ILE A 67 10.78 -3.89 7.29
C ILE A 67 10.23 -5.24 7.78
N ASP A 68 9.66 -5.29 8.97
CA ASP A 68 9.05 -6.51 9.51
C ASP A 68 7.62 -6.68 8.99
N VAL A 69 6.83 -5.61 8.97
CA VAL A 69 5.43 -5.65 8.51
C VAL A 69 5.18 -4.50 7.53
N ALA A 70 4.64 -4.82 6.37
CA ALA A 70 4.27 -3.81 5.37
C ALA A 70 2.75 -3.75 5.16
N PHE A 71 2.21 -2.55 5.07
CA PHE A 71 0.85 -2.25 4.62
C PHE A 71 0.95 -1.56 3.26
N MET A 72 0.55 -2.29 2.20
CA MET A 72 0.75 -1.88 0.81
C MET A 72 -0.57 -1.57 0.12
N PRO A 73 -0.67 -0.44 -0.60
CA PRO A 73 -1.86 -0.15 -1.40
C PRO A 73 -1.91 -1.08 -2.62
N MET A 74 -3.12 -1.44 -3.03
CA MET A 74 -3.36 -2.24 -4.24
C MET A 74 -4.56 -1.68 -5.01
N ASN A 75 -4.55 -1.83 -6.33
CA ASN A 75 -5.63 -1.37 -7.20
C ASN A 75 -5.89 0.15 -7.15
N ILE A 76 -4.84 0.94 -7.12
CA ILE A 76 -4.95 2.40 -7.23
C ILE A 76 -5.52 2.75 -8.63
N PRO A 77 -6.37 3.79 -8.76
CA PRO A 77 -6.93 4.22 -10.03
C PRO A 77 -5.90 4.34 -11.17
N LEU A 78 -6.35 4.23 -12.42
CA LEU A 78 -5.52 4.24 -13.63
C LEU A 78 -4.56 3.05 -13.74
N ALA A 79 -4.98 1.89 -13.23
CA ALA A 79 -4.21 0.64 -13.23
C ALA A 79 -2.84 0.74 -12.53
N ARG A 80 -2.71 1.68 -11.59
CA ARG A 80 -1.54 1.77 -10.72
C ARG A 80 -1.62 0.73 -9.60
N MET A 81 -0.47 0.28 -9.12
CA MET A 81 -0.36 -0.75 -8.07
C MET A 81 -1.33 -1.92 -8.29
N THR A 82 -1.36 -2.44 -9.52
CA THR A 82 -2.06 -3.71 -9.80
C THR A 82 -1.59 -4.79 -8.83
N PRO A 83 -2.33 -5.91 -8.64
CA PRO A 83 -1.88 -7.00 -7.77
C PRO A 83 -0.42 -7.42 -8.02
N LYS A 84 -0.02 -7.51 -9.29
CA LYS A 84 1.37 -7.81 -9.67
C LYS A 84 2.34 -6.71 -9.26
N ALA A 85 2.04 -5.44 -9.56
CA ALA A 85 2.92 -4.31 -9.23
C ALA A 85 3.10 -4.15 -7.71
N ALA A 86 2.02 -4.33 -6.94
CA ALA A 86 2.06 -4.31 -5.49
C ALA A 86 2.89 -5.47 -4.92
N ALA A 87 2.75 -6.68 -5.48
CA ALA A 87 3.55 -7.84 -5.09
C ALA A 87 5.03 -7.67 -5.43
N ASP A 88 5.35 -7.13 -6.61
CA ASP A 88 6.73 -6.87 -7.02
C ASP A 88 7.39 -5.84 -6.09
N CYS A 89 6.68 -4.78 -5.71
CA CYS A 89 7.15 -3.81 -4.72
C CYS A 89 7.37 -4.45 -3.34
N THR A 90 6.43 -5.29 -2.91
CA THR A 90 6.52 -6.03 -1.65
C THR A 90 7.74 -6.95 -1.63
N LYS A 91 8.04 -7.64 -2.73
CA LYS A 91 9.24 -8.48 -2.84
C LYS A 91 10.55 -7.69 -2.73
N ILE A 92 10.58 -6.45 -3.22
CA ILE A 92 11.75 -5.56 -3.06
C ILE A 92 11.94 -5.19 -1.59
N LEU A 93 10.85 -4.85 -0.88
CA LEU A 93 10.88 -4.56 0.56
C LEU A 93 11.21 -5.79 1.42
N SER A 94 10.82 -6.97 0.95
CA SER A 94 11.02 -8.26 1.60
C SER A 94 10.62 -8.28 3.10
N PRO A 95 9.40 -7.84 3.48
CA PRO A 95 8.95 -7.90 4.86
C PRO A 95 8.67 -9.35 5.30
N GLU A 96 8.63 -9.60 6.64
CA GLU A 96 8.15 -10.90 7.15
C GLU A 96 6.67 -11.09 6.82
N VAL A 97 5.86 -10.03 7.01
CA VAL A 97 4.40 -10.05 6.82
C VAL A 97 3.96 -8.87 5.96
N VAL A 98 3.01 -9.09 5.06
CA VAL A 98 2.35 -8.03 4.29
C VAL A 98 0.84 -8.09 4.44
N TYR A 99 0.23 -6.90 4.55
CA TYR A 99 -1.20 -6.64 4.40
C TYR A 99 -1.43 -5.73 3.20
N THR A 100 -2.58 -5.89 2.52
CA THR A 100 -3.00 -4.97 1.47
C THR A 100 -4.23 -4.18 1.86
N TYR A 101 -4.38 -2.99 1.30
CA TYR A 101 -5.54 -2.12 1.45
C TYR A 101 -5.80 -1.37 0.14
N HIS A 102 -6.83 -0.54 0.11
CA HIS A 102 -7.26 0.25 -1.06
C HIS A 102 -7.83 -0.59 -2.23
N PHE A 103 -7.92 -1.89 -2.08
CA PHE A 103 -8.41 -2.81 -3.12
C PHE A 103 -9.94 -2.88 -3.23
N ASP A 104 -10.66 -2.20 -2.37
CA ASP A 104 -12.09 -2.32 -2.12
C ASP A 104 -12.93 -1.14 -2.62
N GLN A 105 -12.40 -0.32 -3.52
CA GLN A 105 -13.09 0.86 -4.05
C GLN A 105 -14.46 0.55 -4.63
N ASP A 106 -14.63 -0.61 -5.27
CA ASP A 106 -15.92 -1.02 -5.80
C ASP A 106 -16.95 -1.33 -4.70
N TRP A 107 -16.49 -1.83 -3.54
CA TRP A 107 -17.34 -2.01 -2.37
C TRP A 107 -17.82 -0.65 -1.84
N VAL A 108 -16.95 0.32 -1.68
CA VAL A 108 -17.28 1.69 -1.25
C VAL A 108 -18.23 2.36 -2.25
N ARG A 109 -18.02 2.16 -3.56
CA ARG A 109 -18.91 2.68 -4.60
C ARG A 109 -20.32 2.07 -4.52
N ARG A 110 -20.43 0.77 -4.24
CA ARG A 110 -21.72 0.10 -4.03
C ARG A 110 -22.45 0.58 -2.77
N LEU A 111 -21.72 0.92 -1.71
CA LEU A 111 -22.33 1.56 -0.53
C LEU A 111 -22.95 2.92 -0.86
N GLY A 112 -22.27 3.73 -1.69
CA GLY A 112 -22.77 5.03 -2.14
C GLY A 112 -23.80 4.96 -3.28
N ASN A 113 -23.77 3.88 -4.06
CA ASN A 113 -24.67 3.63 -5.19
C ASN A 113 -24.96 2.12 -5.32
N PRO A 114 -26.04 1.60 -4.71
CA PRO A 114 -26.39 0.19 -4.76
C PRO A 114 -26.62 -0.37 -6.18
N ASP A 115 -26.93 0.49 -7.15
CA ASP A 115 -27.13 0.10 -8.55
C ASP A 115 -25.79 -0.07 -9.31
N PHE A 116 -24.67 0.26 -8.69
CA PHE A 116 -23.35 0.08 -9.30
C PHE A 116 -22.99 -1.42 -9.37
N THR A 117 -22.97 -1.96 -10.59
CA THR A 117 -22.67 -3.37 -10.87
C THR A 117 -21.33 -3.61 -11.56
N GLY A 118 -20.68 -2.53 -12.00
CA GLY A 118 -19.40 -2.62 -12.69
C GLY A 118 -18.23 -2.96 -11.76
N SER A 119 -17.09 -3.30 -12.36
CA SER A 119 -15.79 -3.31 -11.68
C SER A 119 -14.92 -2.20 -12.28
N THR A 120 -14.24 -1.45 -11.40
CA THR A 120 -13.26 -0.43 -11.79
C THR A 120 -11.83 -0.90 -11.48
N LEU A 121 -11.68 -2.11 -10.96
CA LEU A 121 -10.38 -2.67 -10.65
C LEU A 121 -9.64 -3.06 -11.94
N PRO A 122 -8.31 -2.97 -11.95
CA PRO A 122 -7.48 -3.35 -13.08
C PRO A 122 -7.79 -4.76 -13.59
N GLY A 123 -7.97 -4.91 -14.91
CA GLY A 123 -8.29 -6.19 -15.54
C GLY A 123 -9.71 -6.69 -15.28
N GLY A 124 -10.61 -5.88 -14.70
CA GLY A 124 -12.00 -6.26 -14.40
C GLY A 124 -12.10 -7.28 -13.25
N LEU A 125 -11.03 -7.47 -12.48
CA LEU A 125 -11.02 -8.39 -11.34
C LEU A 125 -11.97 -7.90 -10.23
N ASN A 126 -12.61 -8.82 -9.53
CA ASN A 126 -13.27 -8.50 -8.28
C ASN A 126 -12.25 -8.46 -7.11
N VAL A 127 -12.71 -8.09 -5.91
CA VAL A 127 -11.85 -7.99 -4.72
C VAL A 127 -11.15 -9.31 -4.41
N THR A 128 -11.88 -10.43 -4.41
CA THR A 128 -11.32 -11.76 -4.11
C THR A 128 -10.27 -12.16 -5.14
N GLU A 129 -10.57 -11.99 -6.42
CA GLU A 129 -9.64 -12.29 -7.52
C GLU A 129 -8.37 -11.43 -7.45
N SER A 130 -8.48 -10.17 -7.04
CA SER A 130 -7.33 -9.30 -6.83
C SER A 130 -6.44 -9.77 -5.69
N LEU A 131 -7.04 -10.17 -4.56
CA LEU A 131 -6.30 -10.73 -3.42
C LEU A 131 -5.64 -12.07 -3.77
N ASP A 132 -6.35 -12.94 -4.50
CA ASP A 132 -5.81 -14.22 -4.99
C ASP A 132 -4.65 -14.00 -5.99
N ALA A 133 -4.76 -12.99 -6.83
CA ALA A 133 -3.70 -12.62 -7.77
C ALA A 133 -2.45 -12.13 -7.03
N PHE A 134 -2.61 -11.25 -6.03
CA PHE A 134 -1.51 -10.78 -5.20
C PHE A 134 -0.81 -11.93 -4.45
N GLU A 135 -1.60 -12.84 -3.84
CA GLU A 135 -1.06 -14.00 -3.12
C GLU A 135 -0.28 -14.93 -4.05
N ARG A 136 -0.80 -15.21 -5.26
CA ARG A 136 -0.07 -16.00 -6.27
C ARG A 136 1.26 -15.38 -6.66
N GLU A 137 1.31 -14.07 -6.84
CA GLU A 137 2.55 -13.35 -7.18
C GLU A 137 3.60 -13.42 -6.04
N LEU A 138 3.19 -13.58 -4.79
CA LEU A 138 4.10 -13.76 -3.66
C LEU A 138 4.55 -15.20 -3.44
N THR A 139 4.01 -16.17 -4.19
CA THR A 139 4.36 -17.58 -4.01
C THR A 139 5.88 -17.80 -4.14
N GLY A 140 6.48 -18.47 -3.15
CA GLY A 140 7.91 -18.75 -3.13
C GLY A 140 8.81 -17.61 -2.65
N SER A 141 8.26 -16.43 -2.31
CA SER A 141 9.04 -15.30 -1.80
C SER A 141 9.44 -15.43 -0.33
N GLY A 142 8.78 -16.29 0.43
CA GLY A 142 8.93 -16.40 1.89
C GLY A 142 8.16 -15.34 2.69
N ILE A 143 7.44 -14.42 2.02
CA ILE A 143 6.65 -13.36 2.65
C ILE A 143 5.27 -13.91 3.02
N GLU A 144 4.84 -13.74 4.28
CA GLU A 144 3.50 -14.10 4.72
C GLU A 144 2.50 -13.03 4.31
N PHE A 145 1.57 -13.36 3.41
CA PHE A 145 0.44 -12.50 3.10
C PHE A 145 -0.72 -12.74 4.06
N ARG A 146 -1.17 -11.69 4.75
CA ARG A 146 -2.35 -11.69 5.60
C ARG A 146 -3.42 -10.81 4.99
N ARG A 147 -4.56 -11.40 4.61
CA ARG A 147 -5.66 -10.67 3.95
C ARG A 147 -6.28 -9.59 4.84
N GLY A 148 -6.20 -9.75 6.16
CA GLY A 148 -6.85 -8.87 7.12
C GLY A 148 -8.38 -9.00 7.08
N ASP A 149 -9.04 -8.77 8.19
CA ASP A 149 -10.51 -8.78 8.31
C ASP A 149 -10.97 -7.35 8.65
N TRP A 150 -10.63 -6.43 7.71
CA TRP A 150 -10.82 -4.99 7.92
C TRP A 150 -12.27 -4.52 7.80
N TYR A 151 -13.12 -5.31 7.13
CA TYR A 151 -14.48 -4.92 6.77
C TYR A 151 -15.51 -5.85 7.39
N PRO A 152 -16.69 -5.31 7.77
CA PRO A 152 -17.81 -6.13 8.19
C PRO A 152 -18.17 -7.14 7.09
N LYS A 153 -18.43 -8.37 7.49
CA LYS A 153 -18.93 -9.43 6.58
C LYS A 153 -20.39 -9.20 6.26
#